data_4ede858f1a483d94fad0682bf5ffd84e
#
_entry.id   4ede858f1a483d94fad0682bf5ffd84e
#
_cell.length_a   1.000
_cell.length_b   1.000
_cell.length_c   1.000
_cell.angle_alpha   90.00
_cell.angle_beta   90.00
_cell.angle_gamma   90.00
#
_symmetry.space_group_name_H-M   'P 1'
#
loop_
_entity.id
_entity.type
_entity.pdbx_description
1 polymer ?
#
loop_
_entity_poly.entity_id
_entity_poly.type
_entity_poly.pdbx_seq_one_letter_code
_entity_poly.pdbx_strand_id
1 'polypeptide(L)'
;MKPSIRPHSAVLFVGLFAWIAFNASAAVAPRPPEQMMEEATHVVEGKVVAIVSKTQKSKVERGLLIARDRIFEITLETTMVDKGEGIKKGDPLTLQAWQPSIRFPAMPGPQGHQPVPANGDLVKVYLLYNEKSKTYHPFMPNGISILGPPRKTK
;
A
#
# COMPACT_ATOMS: atom_id res chain seq x y z
N MET A 1 20.25 62.77 -26.57
CA MET A 1 19.04 62.06 -26.21
C MET A 1 19.37 60.62 -25.91
N LYS A 2 19.33 60.17 -24.65
CA LYS A 2 19.58 58.78 -24.25
C LYS A 2 18.23 58.07 -24.02
N PRO A 3 17.95 56.89 -24.59
CA PRO A 3 16.72 56.18 -24.30
C PRO A 3 16.80 55.54 -22.93
N SER A 4 15.82 55.83 -22.08
CA SER A 4 15.60 55.20 -20.76
C SER A 4 14.94 53.84 -20.98
N ILE A 5 15.65 52.76 -20.77
CA ILE A 5 15.11 51.39 -20.75
C ILE A 5 14.53 51.15 -19.34
N ARG A 6 13.22 51.05 -19.24
CA ARG A 6 12.53 50.70 -17.97
C ARG A 6 12.58 49.18 -17.74
N PRO A 7 13.06 48.72 -16.60
CA PRO A 7 13.13 47.26 -16.29
C PRO A 7 11.83 46.82 -15.61
N HIS A 8 10.75 46.60 -16.34
CA HIS A 8 9.48 46.16 -15.75
C HIS A 8 9.04 44.75 -16.23
N SER A 9 9.84 44.09 -17.07
CA SER A 9 9.42 42.80 -17.63
C SER A 9 10.06 41.55 -17.00
N ALA A 10 10.97 41.71 -16.05
CA ALA A 10 11.71 40.56 -15.48
C ALA A 10 11.02 39.91 -14.25
N VAL A 11 10.06 40.59 -13.64
CA VAL A 11 9.44 40.11 -12.38
C VAL A 11 8.30 39.11 -12.64
N LEU A 12 7.72 39.11 -13.82
CA LEU A 12 6.54 38.26 -14.14
C LEU A 12 6.85 36.82 -14.45
N PHE A 13 8.11 36.46 -14.76
CA PHE A 13 8.52 35.10 -15.11
C PHE A 13 8.92 34.23 -13.92
N VAL A 14 9.30 34.82 -12.79
CA VAL A 14 9.71 34.07 -11.58
C VAL A 14 8.50 33.55 -10.82
N GLY A 15 7.34 34.21 -10.91
CA GLY A 15 6.12 33.82 -10.21
C GLY A 15 5.44 32.57 -10.80
N LEU A 16 5.65 32.27 -12.09
CA LEU A 16 4.97 31.17 -12.77
C LEU A 16 5.64 29.81 -12.53
N PHE A 17 6.93 29.80 -12.17
CA PHE A 17 7.68 28.56 -11.86
C PHE A 17 7.48 28.05 -10.44
N ALA A 18 7.01 28.88 -9.50
CA ALA A 18 6.81 28.47 -8.10
C ALA A 18 5.51 27.69 -7.84
N TRP A 19 4.61 27.61 -8.83
CA TRP A 19 3.32 26.91 -8.67
C TRP A 19 3.29 25.48 -9.18
N ILE A 20 4.40 24.98 -9.68
CA ILE A 20 4.56 23.58 -10.08
C ILE A 20 5.31 22.79 -8.98
N ALA A 21 5.08 23.09 -7.72
CA ALA A 21 5.37 22.17 -6.65
C ALA A 21 4.31 21.07 -6.73
N PHE A 22 4.54 20.09 -7.62
CA PHE A 22 3.78 18.85 -7.67
C PHE A 22 3.82 18.23 -6.27
N ASN A 23 2.66 18.00 -5.70
CA ASN A 23 2.49 17.03 -4.66
C ASN A 23 2.88 15.65 -5.26
N ALA A 24 4.17 15.41 -5.41
CA ALA A 24 4.71 14.10 -5.70
C ALA A 24 4.36 13.27 -4.47
N SER A 25 3.30 12.48 -4.56
CA SER A 25 3.00 11.45 -3.57
C SER A 25 4.19 10.49 -3.59
N ALA A 26 5.16 10.76 -2.72
CA ALA A 26 6.37 9.95 -2.62
C ALA A 26 5.96 8.51 -2.28
N ALA A 27 6.64 7.55 -2.90
CA ALA A 27 6.51 6.15 -2.52
C ALA A 27 6.78 6.03 -1.02
N VAL A 28 5.92 5.32 -0.31
CA VAL A 28 6.12 5.07 1.12
C VAL A 28 7.33 4.15 1.27
N ALA A 29 8.32 4.58 2.05
CA ALA A 29 9.49 3.74 2.32
C ALA A 29 9.09 2.48 3.10
N PRO A 30 9.72 1.32 2.82
CA PRO A 30 9.53 0.13 3.63
C PRO A 30 9.88 0.38 5.09
N ARG A 31 9.06 -0.16 6.00
CA ARG A 31 9.28 -0.05 7.44
C ARG A 31 10.15 -1.21 7.95
N PRO A 32 11.06 -0.97 8.90
CA PRO A 32 11.77 -2.05 9.58
C PRO A 32 10.80 -2.97 10.32
N PRO A 33 11.08 -4.29 10.38
CA PRO A 33 10.23 -5.24 11.09
C PRO A 33 9.99 -4.89 12.57
N GLU A 34 11.00 -4.34 13.25
CA GLU A 34 10.93 -3.93 14.66
C GLU A 34 9.89 -2.83 14.85
N GLN A 35 9.92 -1.82 13.99
CA GLN A 35 8.94 -0.74 14.02
C GLN A 35 7.53 -1.25 13.74
N MET A 36 7.37 -2.16 12.75
CA MET A 36 6.07 -2.75 12.45
C MET A 36 5.57 -3.62 13.61
N MET A 37 6.46 -4.35 14.30
CA MET A 37 6.12 -5.13 15.48
C MET A 37 5.61 -4.24 16.61
N GLU A 38 6.22 -3.08 16.82
CA GLU A 38 5.83 -2.13 17.87
C GLU A 38 4.47 -1.49 17.55
N GLU A 39 4.28 -1.00 16.33
CA GLU A 39 3.09 -0.25 15.91
C GLU A 39 1.88 -1.13 15.56
N ALA A 40 2.09 -2.41 15.21
CA ALA A 40 1.00 -3.32 14.84
C ALA A 40 0.04 -3.56 16.00
N THR A 41 -1.25 -3.64 15.69
CA THR A 41 -2.25 -4.15 16.63
C THR A 41 -2.20 -5.67 16.73
N HIS A 42 -1.89 -6.34 15.61
CA HIS A 42 -1.78 -7.79 15.51
C HIS A 42 -0.56 -8.17 14.66
N VAL A 43 0.14 -9.22 15.06
CA VAL A 43 1.20 -9.85 14.27
C VAL A 43 0.92 -11.33 14.24
N VAL A 44 0.72 -11.87 13.04
CA VAL A 44 0.23 -13.23 12.85
C VAL A 44 1.05 -13.92 11.76
N GLU A 45 1.37 -15.19 11.97
CA GLU A 45 1.86 -16.07 10.92
C GLU A 45 0.72 -16.99 10.48
N GLY A 46 0.65 -17.25 9.20
CA GLY A 46 -0.40 -18.11 8.64
C GLY A 46 -0.08 -18.60 7.25
N LYS A 47 -0.84 -19.61 6.85
CA LYS A 47 -0.82 -20.14 5.48
C LYS A 47 -1.94 -19.49 4.68
N VAL A 48 -1.60 -18.98 3.50
CA VAL A 48 -2.59 -18.43 2.57
C VAL A 48 -3.47 -19.57 2.03
N VAL A 49 -4.75 -19.52 2.33
CA VAL A 49 -5.72 -20.55 1.89
C VAL A 49 -6.60 -20.07 0.73
N ALA A 50 -6.83 -18.76 0.62
CA ALA A 50 -7.58 -18.19 -0.49
C ALA A 50 -7.14 -16.75 -0.78
N ILE A 51 -7.18 -16.37 -2.06
CA ILE A 51 -7.00 -15.00 -2.52
C ILE A 51 -8.08 -14.70 -3.55
N VAL A 52 -8.91 -13.71 -3.24
CA VAL A 52 -9.89 -13.16 -4.18
C VAL A 52 -9.42 -11.77 -4.57
N SER A 53 -9.41 -11.45 -5.86
CA SER A 53 -9.03 -10.11 -6.32
C SER A 53 -10.09 -9.49 -7.20
N LYS A 54 -10.27 -8.17 -7.04
CA LYS A 54 -11.15 -7.36 -7.89
C LYS A 54 -10.43 -6.07 -8.29
N THR A 55 -10.68 -5.62 -9.50
CA THR A 55 -10.22 -4.32 -9.96
C THR A 55 -11.33 -3.30 -9.77
N GLN A 56 -10.99 -2.15 -9.18
CA GLN A 56 -11.94 -1.07 -8.95
C GLN A 56 -11.34 0.29 -9.31
N LYS A 57 -12.19 1.30 -9.42
CA LYS A 57 -11.80 2.69 -9.60
C LYS A 57 -10.94 3.14 -8.43
N SER A 58 -9.77 3.72 -8.74
CA SER A 58 -8.89 4.28 -7.71
C SER A 58 -9.41 5.61 -7.19
N LYS A 59 -9.13 5.91 -5.94
CA LYS A 59 -9.43 7.22 -5.33
C LYS A 59 -8.70 8.39 -6.00
N VAL A 60 -7.63 8.11 -6.74
CA VAL A 60 -6.86 9.14 -7.45
C VAL A 60 -7.37 9.41 -8.86
N GLU A 61 -8.36 8.65 -9.35
CA GLU A 61 -8.94 8.85 -10.68
C GLU A 61 -9.73 10.16 -10.74
N ARG A 62 -9.28 11.09 -11.58
CA ARG A 62 -9.91 12.42 -11.76
C ARG A 62 -9.77 12.90 -13.20
N GLY A 63 -10.83 13.51 -13.73
CA GLY A 63 -10.82 14.06 -15.10
C GLY A 63 -10.45 13.01 -16.15
N LEU A 64 -9.42 13.27 -16.93
CA LEU A 64 -8.91 12.37 -17.97
C LEU A 64 -7.94 11.29 -17.44
N LEU A 65 -7.61 11.32 -16.15
CA LEU A 65 -6.77 10.29 -15.54
C LEU A 65 -7.58 9.03 -15.29
N ILE A 66 -7.21 7.96 -15.97
CA ILE A 66 -7.74 6.62 -15.71
C ILE A 66 -6.84 5.93 -14.68
N ALA A 67 -7.40 5.57 -13.55
CA ALA A 67 -6.68 4.89 -12.47
C ALA A 67 -7.52 3.75 -11.90
N ARG A 68 -6.94 2.55 -11.87
CA ARG A 68 -7.57 1.35 -11.30
C ARG A 68 -6.65 0.73 -10.26
N ASP A 69 -7.23 0.27 -9.19
CA ASP A 69 -6.56 -0.48 -8.14
C ASP A 69 -7.07 -1.92 -8.15
N ARG A 70 -6.15 -2.88 -7.99
CA ARG A 70 -6.48 -4.27 -7.72
C ARG A 70 -6.51 -4.46 -6.22
N ILE A 71 -7.66 -4.80 -5.70
CA ILE A 71 -7.88 -5.11 -4.28
C ILE A 71 -7.79 -6.61 -4.13
N PHE A 72 -7.05 -7.05 -3.13
CA PHE A 72 -6.91 -8.45 -2.75
C PHE A 72 -7.57 -8.66 -1.39
N GLU A 73 -8.43 -9.63 -1.31
CA GLU A 73 -8.93 -10.20 -0.08
C GLU A 73 -8.23 -11.53 0.14
N ILE A 74 -7.37 -11.57 1.15
CA ILE A 74 -6.47 -12.67 1.42
C ILE A 74 -6.94 -13.35 2.70
N THR A 75 -7.26 -14.63 2.61
CA THR A 75 -7.62 -15.45 3.76
C THR A 75 -6.45 -16.33 4.17
N LEU A 76 -6.07 -16.23 5.44
CA LEU A 76 -5.03 -17.03 6.07
C LEU A 76 -5.65 -18.05 7.01
N GLU A 77 -5.07 -19.23 7.09
CA GLU A 77 -5.20 -20.12 8.24
C GLU A 77 -4.09 -19.78 9.22
N THR A 78 -4.45 -19.27 10.40
CA THR A 78 -3.50 -18.80 11.41
C THR A 78 -2.69 -19.96 11.97
N THR A 79 -1.37 -19.89 11.89
CA THR A 79 -0.46 -20.90 12.46
C THR A 79 0.16 -20.46 13.77
N MET A 80 0.43 -19.14 13.93
CA MET A 80 1.00 -18.54 15.13
C MET A 80 0.50 -17.11 15.30
N VAL A 81 0.34 -16.68 16.54
CA VAL A 81 0.00 -15.30 16.90
C VAL A 81 1.11 -14.77 17.80
N ASP A 82 1.86 -13.79 17.29
CA ASP A 82 2.96 -13.15 18.02
C ASP A 82 2.48 -11.95 18.84
N LYS A 83 1.42 -11.27 18.36
CA LYS A 83 0.83 -10.10 19.00
C LYS A 83 -0.66 -9.97 18.65
N GLY A 84 -1.45 -9.45 19.58
CA GLY A 84 -2.88 -9.15 19.44
C GLY A 84 -3.78 -10.16 20.14
N GLU A 85 -5.01 -9.73 20.40
CA GLU A 85 -6.02 -10.53 21.06
C GLU A 85 -7.14 -10.91 20.08
N GLY A 86 -7.95 -11.91 20.43
CA GLY A 86 -9.13 -12.30 19.64
C GLY A 86 -8.85 -13.21 18.43
N ILE A 87 -7.59 -13.46 18.08
CA ILE A 87 -7.20 -14.41 17.03
C ILE A 87 -6.48 -15.58 17.68
N LYS A 88 -6.81 -16.80 17.27
CA LYS A 88 -6.19 -18.03 17.78
C LYS A 88 -5.58 -18.84 16.63
N LYS A 89 -4.65 -19.72 16.97
CA LYS A 89 -4.14 -20.72 16.03
C LYS A 89 -5.28 -21.56 15.47
N GLY A 90 -5.32 -21.70 14.15
CA GLY A 90 -6.37 -22.40 13.40
C GLY A 90 -7.52 -21.49 12.96
N ASP A 91 -7.63 -20.28 13.50
CA ASP A 91 -8.69 -19.38 13.08
C ASP A 91 -8.44 -18.85 11.65
N PRO A 92 -9.48 -18.72 10.84
CA PRO A 92 -9.37 -18.02 9.56
C PRO A 92 -9.25 -16.51 9.80
N LEU A 93 -8.24 -15.89 9.18
CA LEU A 93 -8.02 -14.45 9.22
C LEU A 93 -8.10 -13.88 7.82
N THR A 94 -9.03 -12.96 7.59
CA THR A 94 -9.15 -12.24 6.32
C THR A 94 -8.58 -10.84 6.44
N LEU A 95 -7.69 -10.49 5.52
CA LEU A 95 -7.08 -9.18 5.42
C LEU A 95 -7.22 -8.59 4.02
N GLN A 96 -7.15 -7.26 3.92
CA GLN A 96 -7.24 -6.55 2.64
C GLN A 96 -5.92 -5.92 2.28
N ALA A 97 -5.42 -6.25 1.08
CA ALA A 97 -4.28 -5.62 0.45
C ALA A 97 -4.69 -5.00 -0.89
N TRP A 98 -3.85 -4.12 -1.44
CA TRP A 98 -4.12 -3.56 -2.76
C TRP A 98 -2.82 -3.23 -3.49
N GLN A 99 -2.91 -3.15 -4.83
CA GLN A 99 -1.85 -2.67 -5.71
C GLN A 99 -2.44 -1.81 -6.83
N PRO A 100 -1.68 -0.83 -7.37
CA PRO A 100 -2.08 -0.14 -8.58
C PRO A 100 -2.11 -1.14 -9.75
N SER A 101 -3.15 -1.06 -10.58
CA SER A 101 -3.33 -1.93 -11.75
C SER A 101 -3.16 -1.14 -13.05
N ILE A 102 -3.93 -0.07 -13.20
CA ILE A 102 -3.91 0.78 -14.39
C ILE A 102 -3.65 2.22 -13.97
N ARG A 103 -2.75 2.90 -14.66
CA ARG A 103 -2.47 4.34 -14.53
C ARG A 103 -2.24 4.92 -15.93
N PHE A 104 -3.18 5.73 -16.40
CA PHE A 104 -3.05 6.39 -17.70
C PHE A 104 -3.52 7.86 -17.60
N PRO A 105 -2.67 8.82 -17.99
CA PRO A 105 -1.25 8.65 -18.30
C PRO A 105 -0.45 8.10 -17.13
N ALA A 106 0.75 7.57 -17.39
CA ALA A 106 1.61 7.05 -16.32
C ALA A 106 1.93 8.16 -15.32
N MET A 107 1.70 7.89 -14.04
CA MET A 107 1.92 8.83 -12.95
C MET A 107 2.59 8.14 -11.78
N PRO A 108 3.52 8.83 -11.09
CA PRO A 108 3.96 8.37 -9.78
C PRO A 108 2.78 8.34 -8.80
N GLY A 109 2.79 7.41 -7.90
CA GLY A 109 1.73 7.28 -6.91
C GLY A 109 2.00 6.17 -5.90
N PRO A 110 1.07 5.97 -4.95
CA PRO A 110 1.22 4.92 -3.96
C PRO A 110 1.39 3.56 -4.63
N GLN A 111 2.38 2.79 -4.17
CA GLN A 111 2.73 1.48 -4.74
C GLN A 111 1.86 0.33 -4.23
N GLY A 112 1.05 0.57 -3.16
CA GLY A 112 0.27 -0.48 -2.51
C GLY A 112 1.13 -1.43 -1.68
N HIS A 113 0.66 -2.67 -1.53
CA HIS A 113 1.33 -3.70 -0.73
C HIS A 113 2.28 -4.54 -1.58
N GLN A 114 3.48 -4.78 -1.08
CA GLN A 114 4.51 -5.61 -1.72
C GLN A 114 5.28 -6.38 -0.65
N PRO A 115 5.39 -7.72 -0.80
CA PRO A 115 4.79 -8.55 -1.85
C PRO A 115 3.29 -8.81 -1.63
N VAL A 116 2.59 -9.28 -2.69
CA VAL A 116 1.30 -9.96 -2.56
C VAL A 116 1.60 -11.46 -2.63
N PRO A 117 1.20 -12.24 -1.62
CA PRO A 117 1.50 -13.68 -1.58
C PRO A 117 0.67 -14.47 -2.60
N ALA A 118 1.01 -15.73 -2.77
CA ALA A 118 0.24 -16.71 -3.54
C ALA A 118 -0.48 -17.71 -2.62
N ASN A 119 -1.46 -18.44 -3.15
CA ASN A 119 -2.11 -19.53 -2.41
C ASN A 119 -1.08 -20.58 -1.98
N GLY A 120 -1.13 -20.95 -0.72
CA GLY A 120 -0.24 -21.92 -0.11
C GLY A 120 1.01 -21.30 0.53
N ASP A 121 1.34 -20.05 0.27
CA ASP A 121 2.48 -19.39 0.91
C ASP A 121 2.30 -19.34 2.44
N LEU A 122 3.43 -19.49 3.14
CA LEU A 122 3.52 -19.15 4.55
C LEU A 122 3.94 -17.69 4.67
N VAL A 123 3.17 -16.91 5.42
CA VAL A 123 3.39 -15.47 5.55
C VAL A 123 3.38 -15.05 7.01
N LYS A 124 4.16 -14.00 7.30
CA LYS A 124 4.03 -13.21 8.51
C LYS A 124 3.42 -11.88 8.14
N VAL A 125 2.39 -11.47 8.86
CA VAL A 125 1.65 -10.25 8.58
C VAL A 125 1.63 -9.33 9.79
N TYR A 126 1.95 -8.07 9.56
CA TYR A 126 1.87 -6.98 10.53
C TYR A 126 0.63 -6.16 10.22
N LEU A 127 -0.33 -6.16 11.14
CA LEU A 127 -1.70 -5.71 10.87
C LEU A 127 -2.10 -4.54 11.76
N LEU A 128 -2.87 -3.64 11.17
CA LEU A 128 -3.69 -2.66 11.88
C LEU A 128 -5.14 -3.11 11.83
N TYR A 129 -5.77 -3.22 12.98
CA TYR A 129 -7.20 -3.48 13.06
C TYR A 129 -7.98 -2.17 13.01
N ASN A 130 -8.94 -2.10 12.12
CA ASN A 130 -9.85 -0.97 12.02
C ASN A 130 -11.19 -1.32 12.69
N GLU A 131 -11.43 -0.76 13.85
CA GLU A 131 -12.63 -1.02 14.66
C GLU A 131 -13.94 -0.64 13.96
N LYS A 132 -13.92 0.43 13.13
CA LYS A 132 -15.12 0.91 12.44
C LYS A 132 -15.56 -0.04 11.32
N SER A 133 -14.63 -0.56 10.55
CA SER A 133 -14.89 -1.49 9.45
C SER A 133 -14.75 -2.96 9.85
N LYS A 134 -14.22 -3.25 11.04
CA LYS A 134 -13.89 -4.59 11.54
C LYS A 134 -13.00 -5.37 10.56
N THR A 135 -12.02 -4.69 9.97
CA THR A 135 -11.11 -5.24 8.98
C THR A 135 -9.66 -5.13 9.40
N TYR A 136 -8.85 -6.09 8.97
CA TYR A 136 -7.41 -6.09 9.16
C TYR A 136 -6.71 -5.58 7.90
N HIS A 137 -5.79 -4.64 8.08
CA HIS A 137 -5.02 -4.06 6.99
C HIS A 137 -3.53 -4.21 7.28
N PRO A 138 -2.76 -4.83 6.37
CA PRO A 138 -1.32 -4.88 6.51
C PRO A 138 -0.71 -3.47 6.43
N PHE A 139 0.45 -3.26 7.05
CA PHE A 139 1.21 -2.04 6.84
C PHE A 139 1.62 -1.89 5.37
N MET A 140 1.54 -0.70 4.84
CA MET A 140 2.10 -0.38 3.53
C MET A 140 3.55 0.08 3.65
N PRO A 141 4.41 -0.29 2.71
CA PRO A 141 4.16 -1.23 1.60
C PRO A 141 4.41 -2.69 1.98
N ASN A 142 5.16 -2.98 3.05
CA ASN A 142 5.80 -4.26 3.33
C ASN A 142 5.27 -5.00 4.57
N GLY A 143 4.03 -4.75 4.99
CA GLY A 143 3.42 -5.42 6.13
C GLY A 143 3.10 -6.91 5.91
N ILE A 144 3.40 -7.45 4.73
CA ILE A 144 3.30 -8.88 4.41
C ILE A 144 4.69 -9.38 4.09
N SER A 145 5.18 -10.37 4.83
CA SER A 145 6.47 -11.03 4.58
C SER A 145 6.25 -12.49 4.24
N ILE A 146 6.76 -12.94 3.09
CA ILE A 146 6.68 -14.35 2.69
C ILE A 146 7.81 -15.09 3.39
N LEU A 147 7.47 -16.07 4.23
CA LEU A 147 8.42 -16.86 5.02
C LEU A 147 9.02 -18.04 4.23
N GLY A 148 8.35 -18.47 3.17
CA GLY A 148 8.83 -19.55 2.31
C GLY A 148 7.77 -20.01 1.31
N PRO A 149 8.20 -20.77 0.28
CA PRO A 149 7.28 -21.36 -0.66
C PRO A 149 6.42 -22.43 0.03
N PRO A 150 5.22 -22.73 -0.51
CA PRO A 150 4.42 -23.82 -0.01
C PRO A 150 5.25 -25.11 -0.01
N ARG A 151 5.34 -25.75 1.16
CA ARG A 151 5.95 -27.08 1.21
C ARG A 151 5.16 -27.99 0.27
N LYS A 152 5.80 -28.47 -0.81
CA LYS A 152 5.21 -29.47 -1.67
C LYS A 152 4.94 -30.69 -0.78
N THR A 153 3.69 -30.88 -0.38
CA THR A 153 3.23 -32.15 0.21
C THR A 153 3.41 -33.21 -0.88
N LYS A 154 4.35 -34.09 -0.62
CA LYS A 154 4.51 -35.35 -1.40
C LYS A 154 3.33 -36.25 -1.14
#